data_5cdab582ab135449ad502eca636733a8
#
_entry.id   5cdab582ab135449ad502eca636733a8
#
_cell.length_a   1.000
_cell.length_b   1.000
_cell.length_c   1.000
_cell.angle_alpha   90.00
_cell.angle_beta   90.00
_cell.angle_gamma   90.00
#
_symmetry.space_group_name_H-M   'P 1'
#
loop_
_entity.id
_entity.type
_entity.pdbx_description
1 polymer ?
#
loop_
_entity_poly.entity_id
_entity_poly.type
_entity_poly.pdbx_seq_one_letter_code
_entity_poly.pdbx_strand_id
1 'polypeptide(L)'
;NWILFAVLVNIAMKKVGRRYSPEMLEEYLEGLETFYLGEGWYQDGDSGQKDYYISFAIHFYSLIYAVIMEKDDPERAKKYKARAMEFAKQFIYWFDEEGEAIPFGRSLTYRFSQVSFFSVCLLAGLEPFPVPVMKGLIARHLRTWLKRPIFDRDHVLTIGYGYPNLTMAERYNAPGSPYWGMKV
;
A
#
# COMPACT_ATOMS: atom_id res chain seq x y z
N ASN A 1 -0.36 -7.25 7.62
CA ASN A 1 -1.19 -6.64 6.56
C ASN A 1 -2.54 -7.35 6.37
N TRP A 2 -2.64 -8.69 6.54
CA TRP A 2 -3.86 -9.49 6.32
C TRP A 2 -5.05 -9.03 7.18
N ILE A 3 -4.81 -8.60 8.42
CA ILE A 3 -5.82 -8.04 9.33
C ILE A 3 -6.64 -6.95 8.64
N LEU A 4 -6.02 -6.10 7.85
CA LEU A 4 -6.69 -4.98 7.19
C LEU A 4 -7.71 -5.40 6.13
N PHE A 5 -7.59 -6.58 5.53
CA PHE A 5 -8.67 -7.10 4.66
C PHE A 5 -9.94 -7.39 5.46
N ALA A 6 -9.80 -7.99 6.64
CA ALA A 6 -10.94 -8.24 7.53
C ALA A 6 -11.55 -6.91 8.01
N VAL A 7 -10.73 -5.91 8.34
CA VAL A 7 -11.18 -4.56 8.67
C VAL A 7 -12.00 -3.97 7.52
N LEU A 8 -11.46 -4.00 6.29
CA LEU A 8 -12.14 -3.42 5.12
C LEU A 8 -13.47 -4.10 4.82
N VAL A 9 -13.55 -5.43 4.94
CA VAL A 9 -14.82 -6.16 4.76
C VAL A 9 -15.84 -5.71 5.81
N ASN A 10 -15.47 -5.62 7.10
CA ASN A 10 -16.37 -5.20 8.16
C ASN A 10 -16.87 -3.77 7.97
N ILE A 11 -15.99 -2.81 7.64
CA ILE A 11 -16.44 -1.43 7.39
C ILE A 11 -17.29 -1.31 6.14
N ALA A 12 -17.00 -2.07 5.09
CA ALA A 12 -17.83 -2.10 3.89
C ALA A 12 -19.24 -2.61 4.21
N MET A 13 -19.35 -3.74 4.95
CA MET A 13 -20.64 -4.27 5.39
C MET A 13 -21.41 -3.27 6.26
N LYS A 14 -20.73 -2.60 7.20
CA LYS A 14 -21.31 -1.51 8.00
C LYS A 14 -21.87 -0.39 7.11
N LYS A 15 -21.09 0.08 6.14
CA LYS A 15 -21.48 1.21 5.27
C LYS A 15 -22.66 0.90 4.34
N VAL A 16 -22.81 -0.35 3.92
CA VAL A 16 -23.97 -0.77 3.09
C VAL A 16 -25.15 -1.29 3.93
N GLY A 17 -25.12 -1.11 5.25
CA GLY A 17 -26.20 -1.52 6.15
C GLY A 17 -26.39 -3.03 6.27
N ARG A 18 -25.33 -3.81 6.09
CA ARG A 18 -25.34 -5.25 6.25
C ARG A 18 -24.79 -5.66 7.61
N ARG A 19 -25.08 -6.90 8.00
CA ARG A 19 -24.57 -7.45 9.26
C ARG A 19 -23.05 -7.55 9.22
N TYR A 20 -22.39 -7.03 10.23
CA TYR A 20 -20.95 -7.12 10.50
C TYR A 20 -20.74 -7.39 11.99
N SER A 21 -19.51 -7.67 12.42
CA SER A 21 -19.18 -7.83 13.84
C SER A 21 -18.37 -6.61 14.32
N PRO A 22 -18.97 -5.73 15.15
CA PRO A 22 -18.23 -4.62 15.78
C PRO A 22 -17.07 -5.11 16.65
N GLU A 23 -17.27 -6.21 17.38
CA GLU A 23 -16.28 -6.79 18.29
C GLU A 23 -15.05 -7.28 17.51
N MET A 24 -15.26 -8.04 16.43
CA MET A 24 -14.16 -8.48 15.56
C MET A 24 -13.47 -7.31 14.86
N LEU A 25 -14.23 -6.30 14.45
CA LEU A 25 -13.64 -5.11 13.84
C LEU A 25 -12.68 -4.42 14.82
N GLU A 26 -13.09 -4.25 16.07
CA GLU A 26 -12.25 -3.63 17.09
C GLU A 26 -11.03 -4.49 17.41
N GLU A 27 -11.20 -5.80 17.57
CA GLU A 27 -10.10 -6.75 17.78
C GLU A 27 -9.03 -6.65 16.68
N TYR A 28 -9.44 -6.58 15.41
CA TYR A 28 -8.50 -6.43 14.29
C TYR A 28 -7.80 -5.06 14.29
N LEU A 29 -8.50 -4.00 14.67
CA LEU A 29 -7.94 -2.66 14.74
C LEU A 29 -6.95 -2.53 15.91
N GLU A 30 -7.25 -3.13 17.05
CA GLU A 30 -6.32 -3.23 18.19
C GLU A 30 -5.12 -4.11 17.85
N GLY A 31 -5.36 -5.24 17.17
CA GLY A 31 -4.29 -6.11 16.68
C GLY A 31 -3.31 -5.39 15.75
N LEU A 32 -3.80 -4.48 14.91
CA LEU A 32 -2.93 -3.67 14.05
C LEU A 32 -1.99 -2.76 14.86
N GLU A 33 -2.44 -2.26 16.01
CA GLU A 33 -1.63 -1.40 16.87
C GLU A 33 -0.38 -2.11 17.42
N THR A 34 -0.45 -3.43 17.61
CA THR A 34 0.69 -4.22 18.12
C THR A 34 1.88 -4.25 17.14
N PHE A 35 1.64 -3.95 15.86
CA PHE A 35 2.68 -3.90 14.83
C PHE A 35 3.28 -2.51 14.63
N TYR A 36 2.76 -1.48 15.32
CA TYR A 36 3.28 -0.13 15.20
C TYR A 36 4.60 0.05 15.97
N LEU A 37 5.62 0.58 15.31
CA LEU A 37 6.98 0.72 15.84
C LEU A 37 7.35 2.16 16.21
N GLY A 38 6.51 3.14 15.88
CA GLY A 38 6.83 4.57 16.01
C GLY A 38 7.28 5.20 14.69
N GLU A 39 7.32 6.54 14.66
CA GLU A 39 7.79 7.33 13.52
C GLU A 39 7.13 6.98 12.16
N GLY A 40 5.87 6.54 12.21
CA GLY A 40 5.13 6.09 11.04
C GLY A 40 5.42 4.65 10.60
N TRP A 41 6.37 3.96 11.19
CA TRP A 41 6.73 2.61 10.80
C TRP A 41 5.89 1.53 11.48
N TYR A 42 5.63 0.49 10.74
CA TYR A 42 5.07 -0.78 11.19
C TYR A 42 6.02 -1.92 10.87
N GLN A 43 5.83 -3.07 11.52
CA GLN A 43 6.35 -4.34 11.05
C GLN A 43 5.21 -5.15 10.40
N ASP A 44 5.52 -5.99 9.43
CA ASP A 44 4.54 -6.87 8.81
C ASP A 44 4.66 -8.29 9.37
N GLY A 45 3.86 -8.57 10.39
CA GLY A 45 3.86 -9.83 11.12
C GLY A 45 4.96 -9.93 12.18
N ASP A 46 5.04 -11.08 12.82
CA ASP A 46 5.92 -11.32 13.98
C ASP A 46 7.41 -11.41 13.62
N SER A 47 7.73 -11.53 12.33
CA SER A 47 9.12 -11.58 11.84
C SER A 47 9.85 -10.24 11.85
N GLY A 48 9.17 -9.14 12.18
CA GLY A 48 9.74 -7.81 12.13
C GLY A 48 10.00 -7.28 10.71
N GLN A 49 9.38 -7.88 9.71
CA GLN A 49 9.58 -7.54 8.30
C GLN A 49 9.17 -6.08 8.01
N LYS A 50 10.07 -5.34 7.35
CA LYS A 50 9.85 -3.96 6.91
C LYS A 50 10.19 -3.86 5.43
N ASP A 51 9.18 -3.92 4.58
CA ASP A 51 9.28 -3.83 3.13
C ASP A 51 8.10 -3.04 2.56
N TYR A 52 7.85 -3.13 1.27
CA TYR A 52 6.76 -2.41 0.61
C TYR A 52 5.36 -2.75 1.14
N TYR A 53 5.17 -3.85 1.88
CA TYR A 53 3.88 -4.13 2.54
C TYR A 53 3.50 -3.08 3.57
N ILE A 54 4.48 -2.36 4.14
CA ILE A 54 4.19 -1.24 5.04
C ILE A 54 3.49 -0.12 4.26
N SER A 55 4.00 0.23 3.09
CA SER A 55 3.46 1.31 2.26
C SER A 55 2.18 0.91 1.53
N PHE A 56 2.20 -0.18 0.75
CA PHE A 56 1.11 -0.53 -0.15
C PHE A 56 -0.01 -1.37 0.49
N ALA A 57 0.18 -1.84 1.70
CA ALA A 57 -0.86 -2.57 2.44
C ALA A 57 -1.18 -1.88 3.76
N ILE A 58 -0.27 -1.79 4.72
CA ILE A 58 -0.62 -1.27 6.04
C ILE A 58 -1.07 0.19 5.95
N HIS A 59 -0.24 1.10 5.47
CA HIS A 59 -0.65 2.49 5.30
C HIS A 59 -1.76 2.68 4.28
N PHE A 60 -1.68 1.98 3.15
CA PHE A 60 -2.69 2.09 2.10
C PHE A 60 -4.09 1.80 2.64
N TYR A 61 -4.28 0.64 3.27
CA TYR A 61 -5.59 0.25 3.78
C TYR A 61 -5.99 1.00 5.05
N SER A 62 -5.04 1.42 5.89
CA SER A 62 -5.32 2.31 7.02
C SER A 62 -5.83 3.68 6.57
N LEU A 63 -5.30 4.21 5.47
CA LEU A 63 -5.80 5.47 4.89
C LEU A 63 -7.14 5.28 4.19
N ILE A 64 -7.41 4.15 3.53
CA ILE A 64 -8.76 3.81 3.04
C ILE A 64 -9.75 3.75 4.20
N TYR A 65 -9.37 3.09 5.32
CA TYR A 65 -10.18 3.13 6.54
C TYR A 65 -10.45 4.57 6.98
N ALA A 66 -9.41 5.39 7.06
CA ALA A 66 -9.53 6.77 7.51
C ALA A 66 -10.49 7.59 6.63
N VAL A 67 -10.45 7.41 5.31
CA VAL A 67 -11.37 8.09 4.37
C VAL A 67 -12.81 7.64 4.59
N ILE A 68 -13.04 6.32 4.71
CA ILE A 68 -14.39 5.76 4.83
C ILE A 68 -15.02 6.04 6.20
N MET A 69 -14.21 5.99 7.25
CA MET A 69 -14.66 6.00 8.64
C MET A 69 -14.45 7.35 9.36
N GLU A 70 -13.98 8.39 8.69
CA GLU A 70 -13.65 9.68 9.31
C GLU A 70 -14.77 10.25 10.18
N LYS A 71 -16.02 10.08 9.76
CA LYS A 71 -17.19 10.55 10.53
C LYS A 71 -17.58 9.62 11.69
N ASP A 72 -17.32 8.32 11.56
CA ASP A 72 -17.71 7.32 12.55
C ASP A 72 -16.62 7.07 13.59
N ASP A 73 -15.35 7.24 13.20
CA ASP A 73 -14.16 7.03 14.03
C ASP A 73 -13.09 8.09 13.74
N PRO A 74 -13.34 9.36 14.08
CA PRO A 74 -12.45 10.47 13.75
C PRO A 74 -11.07 10.37 14.41
N GLU A 75 -10.99 9.83 15.64
CA GLU A 75 -9.73 9.72 16.37
C GLU A 75 -8.77 8.72 15.71
N ARG A 76 -9.27 7.56 15.30
CA ARG A 76 -8.46 6.56 14.60
C ARG A 76 -8.10 7.03 13.19
N ALA A 77 -9.02 7.68 12.49
CA ALA A 77 -8.75 8.29 11.20
C ALA A 77 -7.62 9.32 11.29
N LYS A 78 -7.68 10.22 12.28
CA LYS A 78 -6.61 11.20 12.55
C LYS A 78 -5.28 10.54 12.88
N LYS A 79 -5.29 9.49 13.70
CA LYS A 79 -4.10 8.72 14.08
C LYS A 79 -3.42 8.12 12.84
N TYR A 80 -4.17 7.44 11.97
CA TYR A 80 -3.62 6.82 10.76
C TYR A 80 -3.09 7.85 9.77
N LYS A 81 -3.79 8.97 9.61
CA LYS A 81 -3.33 10.10 8.80
C LYS A 81 -2.01 10.67 9.32
N ALA A 82 -1.88 10.87 10.63
CA ALA A 82 -0.65 11.38 11.24
C ALA A 82 0.53 10.42 11.04
N ARG A 83 0.33 9.12 11.24
CA ARG A 83 1.36 8.09 11.00
C ARG A 83 1.82 8.04 9.54
N ALA A 84 0.89 8.18 8.60
CA ALA A 84 1.22 8.23 7.19
C ALA A 84 2.05 9.47 6.83
N MET A 85 1.76 10.63 7.44
CA MET A 85 2.56 11.85 7.26
C MET A 85 4.00 11.67 7.75
N GLU A 86 4.21 11.00 8.89
CA GLU A 86 5.56 10.69 9.41
C GLU A 86 6.30 9.68 8.52
N PHE A 87 5.63 8.59 8.13
CA PHE A 87 6.21 7.58 7.25
C PHE A 87 6.67 8.16 5.91
N ALA A 88 5.87 9.04 5.31
CA ALA A 88 6.17 9.65 4.02
C ALA A 88 7.53 10.33 3.98
N LYS A 89 7.96 10.98 5.09
CA LYS A 89 9.23 11.72 5.20
C LYS A 89 10.44 10.84 4.95
N GLN A 90 10.33 9.56 5.27
CA GLN A 90 11.41 8.58 5.10
C GLN A 90 11.18 7.76 3.82
N PHE A 91 9.95 7.40 3.52
CA PHE A 91 9.63 6.54 2.38
C PHE A 91 9.92 7.19 1.02
N ILE A 92 9.91 8.53 0.92
CA ILE A 92 10.25 9.23 -0.32
C ILE A 92 11.67 8.87 -0.82
N TYR A 93 12.60 8.59 0.06
CA TYR A 93 13.99 8.22 -0.25
C TYR A 93 14.14 6.80 -0.80
N TRP A 94 13.05 6.05 -0.89
CA TRP A 94 13.03 4.74 -1.56
C TRP A 94 12.90 4.87 -3.08
N PHE A 95 12.79 6.08 -3.59
CA PHE A 95 12.66 6.39 -5.02
C PHE A 95 13.77 7.32 -5.46
N ASP A 96 14.30 7.09 -6.65
CA ASP A 96 15.23 7.99 -7.29
C ASP A 96 14.52 9.13 -8.04
N GLU A 97 15.31 9.97 -8.70
CA GLU A 97 14.80 11.12 -9.47
C GLU A 97 13.95 10.71 -10.67
N GLU A 98 14.19 9.52 -11.23
CA GLU A 98 13.43 8.94 -12.33
C GLU A 98 12.14 8.23 -11.86
N GLY A 99 11.92 8.16 -10.55
CA GLY A 99 10.79 7.49 -9.92
C GLY A 99 10.95 5.97 -9.83
N GLU A 100 12.17 5.47 -10.00
CA GLU A 100 12.47 4.06 -9.81
C GLU A 100 12.57 3.75 -8.32
N ALA A 101 11.86 2.71 -7.90
CA ALA A 101 11.86 2.26 -6.52
C ALA A 101 13.01 1.27 -6.28
N ILE A 102 13.62 1.31 -5.09
CA ILE A 102 14.67 0.34 -4.73
C ILE A 102 14.11 -1.09 -4.79
N PRO A 103 14.82 -2.07 -5.36
CA PRO A 103 14.39 -3.47 -5.42
C PRO A 103 14.63 -4.16 -4.08
N PHE A 104 13.79 -3.86 -3.08
CA PHE A 104 13.95 -4.34 -1.72
C PHE A 104 12.74 -5.12 -1.22
N GLY A 105 12.98 -6.22 -0.50
CA GLY A 105 11.96 -7.03 0.11
C GLY A 105 11.28 -7.98 -0.87
N ARG A 106 10.02 -8.32 -0.60
CA ARG A 106 9.23 -9.33 -1.31
C ARG A 106 8.12 -8.70 -2.16
N SER A 107 7.51 -9.53 -3.01
CA SER A 107 6.38 -9.17 -3.88
C SER A 107 6.70 -8.03 -4.86
N LEU A 108 7.94 -8.01 -5.34
CA LEU A 108 8.41 -6.99 -6.29
C LEU A 108 7.67 -7.05 -7.62
N THR A 109 7.00 -8.17 -7.93
CA THR A 109 6.12 -8.29 -9.09
C THR A 109 4.91 -7.35 -9.03
N TYR A 110 4.56 -6.80 -7.85
CA TYR A 110 3.49 -5.79 -7.68
C TYR A 110 3.98 -4.38 -8.02
N ARG A 111 4.80 -4.25 -9.00
CA ARG A 111 5.56 -3.08 -9.46
C ARG A 111 4.90 -1.73 -9.18
N PHE A 112 3.68 -1.56 -9.67
CA PHE A 112 2.95 -0.29 -9.57
C PHE A 112 2.52 0.03 -8.13
N SER A 113 2.30 -0.98 -7.29
CA SER A 113 1.92 -0.74 -5.90
C SER A 113 3.02 -0.10 -5.05
N GLN A 114 4.28 -0.15 -5.50
CA GLN A 114 5.38 0.50 -4.79
C GLN A 114 5.12 1.98 -4.54
N VAL A 115 4.50 2.68 -5.49
CA VAL A 115 4.19 4.12 -5.40
C VAL A 115 2.76 4.41 -4.90
N SER A 116 1.91 3.39 -4.73
CA SER A 116 0.48 3.55 -4.39
C SER A 116 0.23 4.26 -3.06
N PHE A 117 1.20 4.26 -2.15
CA PHE A 117 1.12 5.02 -0.92
C PHE A 117 0.87 6.52 -1.18
N PHE A 118 1.58 7.12 -2.14
CA PHE A 118 1.38 8.53 -2.47
C PHE A 118 0.02 8.78 -3.14
N SER A 119 -0.50 7.80 -3.89
CA SER A 119 -1.83 7.89 -4.48
C SER A 119 -2.93 7.89 -3.42
N VAL A 120 -2.82 7.02 -2.41
CA VAL A 120 -3.80 6.99 -1.32
C VAL A 120 -3.65 8.19 -0.36
N CYS A 121 -2.46 8.77 -0.21
CA CYS A 121 -2.30 10.05 0.48
C CYS A 121 -3.11 11.14 -0.21
N LEU A 122 -3.04 11.26 -1.53
CA LEU A 122 -3.84 12.22 -2.29
C LEU A 122 -5.33 11.97 -2.13
N LEU A 123 -5.77 10.72 -2.18
CA LEU A 123 -7.17 10.33 -1.94
C LEU A 123 -7.65 10.73 -0.54
N ALA A 124 -6.78 10.59 0.47
CA ALA A 124 -7.08 10.94 1.86
C ALA A 124 -6.94 12.44 2.17
N GLY A 125 -6.64 13.27 1.17
CA GLY A 125 -6.42 14.71 1.34
C GLY A 125 -5.16 15.03 2.15
N LEU A 126 -4.14 14.16 2.10
CA LEU A 126 -2.87 14.35 2.79
C LEU A 126 -1.82 14.89 1.81
N GLU A 127 -1.08 15.87 2.29
CA GLU A 127 0.02 16.51 1.54
C GLU A 127 1.34 16.42 2.32
N PRO A 128 1.92 15.20 2.50
CA PRO A 128 3.25 15.09 3.09
C PRO A 128 4.31 15.81 2.25
N PHE A 129 4.06 15.98 0.96
CA PHE A 129 4.79 16.79 0.01
C PHE A 129 3.80 17.56 -0.88
N PRO A 130 4.23 18.65 -1.55
CA PRO A 130 3.37 19.35 -2.50
C PRO A 130 2.74 18.38 -3.52
N VAL A 131 1.46 18.58 -3.83
CA VAL A 131 0.70 17.72 -4.76
C VAL A 131 1.44 17.49 -6.10
N PRO A 132 2.07 18.51 -6.74
CA PRO A 132 2.83 18.29 -7.96
C PRO A 132 4.03 17.33 -7.79
N VAL A 133 4.68 17.33 -6.62
CA VAL A 133 5.79 16.42 -6.31
C VAL A 133 5.30 14.98 -6.27
N MET A 134 4.21 14.71 -5.50
CA MET A 134 3.63 13.37 -5.39
C MET A 134 3.12 12.87 -6.75
N LYS A 135 2.36 13.68 -7.48
CA LYS A 135 1.88 13.34 -8.83
C LYS A 135 3.03 13.11 -9.81
N GLY A 136 4.07 13.93 -9.72
CA GLY A 136 5.28 13.78 -10.52
C GLY A 136 6.00 12.46 -10.26
N LEU A 137 6.16 12.07 -8.99
CA LEU A 137 6.74 10.79 -8.61
C LEU A 137 5.91 9.62 -9.15
N ILE A 138 4.60 9.63 -8.92
CA ILE A 138 3.68 8.61 -9.43
C ILE A 138 3.81 8.48 -10.95
N ALA A 139 3.76 9.59 -11.68
CA ALA A 139 3.85 9.60 -13.14
C ALA A 139 5.19 9.08 -13.65
N ARG A 140 6.32 9.46 -13.03
CA ARG A 140 7.64 8.94 -13.39
C ARG A 140 7.73 7.45 -13.13
N HIS A 141 7.30 6.99 -11.96
CA HIS A 141 7.29 5.58 -11.60
C HIS A 141 6.52 4.73 -12.63
N LEU A 142 5.30 5.14 -12.98
CA LEU A 142 4.51 4.45 -14.01
C LEU A 142 5.20 4.43 -15.37
N ARG A 143 5.76 5.57 -15.82
CA ARG A 143 6.49 5.64 -17.09
C ARG A 143 7.73 4.74 -17.11
N THR A 144 8.47 4.66 -16.03
CA THR A 144 9.64 3.78 -15.90
C THR A 144 9.23 2.32 -16.09
N TRP A 145 8.17 1.88 -15.46
CA TRP A 145 7.67 0.51 -15.63
C TRP A 145 7.15 0.25 -17.04
N LEU A 146 6.37 1.18 -17.62
CA LEU A 146 5.79 1.01 -18.95
C LEU A 146 6.83 1.01 -20.09
N LYS A 147 8.05 1.49 -19.84
CA LYS A 147 9.18 1.39 -20.78
C LYS A 147 9.90 0.05 -20.74
N ARG A 148 9.67 -0.76 -19.71
CA ARG A 148 10.34 -2.05 -19.49
C ARG A 148 9.59 -3.19 -20.18
N PRO A 149 10.27 -4.29 -20.52
CA PRO A 149 9.63 -5.47 -21.13
C PRO A 149 8.89 -6.28 -20.07
N ILE A 150 7.88 -5.69 -19.45
CA ILE A 150 7.07 -6.31 -18.39
C ILE A 150 5.78 -6.95 -18.90
N PHE A 151 5.52 -6.84 -20.19
CA PHE A 151 4.38 -7.46 -20.87
C PHE A 151 4.84 -8.65 -21.72
N ASP A 152 3.98 -9.64 -21.87
CA ASP A 152 4.16 -10.69 -22.86
C ASP A 152 3.74 -10.22 -24.28
N ARG A 153 3.79 -11.15 -25.25
CA ARG A 153 3.41 -10.89 -26.64
C ARG A 153 1.93 -10.48 -26.82
N ASP A 154 1.08 -10.85 -25.84
CA ASP A 154 -0.36 -10.58 -25.85
C ASP A 154 -0.70 -9.34 -25.00
N HIS A 155 0.33 -8.56 -24.62
CA HIS A 155 0.24 -7.36 -23.79
C HIS A 155 -0.29 -7.61 -22.37
N VAL A 156 -0.10 -8.82 -21.85
CA VAL A 156 -0.45 -9.18 -20.47
C VAL A 156 0.76 -8.96 -19.57
N LEU A 157 0.53 -8.39 -18.39
CA LEU A 157 1.59 -8.21 -17.37
C LEU A 157 2.15 -9.56 -16.92
N THR A 158 3.47 -9.66 -16.94
CA THR A 158 4.19 -10.88 -16.57
C THR A 158 4.66 -10.87 -15.13
N ILE A 159 4.79 -12.06 -14.53
CA ILE A 159 5.47 -12.25 -13.25
C ILE A 159 6.97 -11.96 -13.45
N GLY A 160 7.57 -11.30 -12.46
CA GLY A 160 8.96 -10.87 -12.45
C GLY A 160 9.11 -9.44 -11.98
N TYR A 161 10.28 -8.86 -12.12
CA TYR A 161 10.54 -7.48 -11.75
C TYR A 161 10.82 -6.62 -13.00
N GLY A 162 12.05 -6.42 -13.41
CA GLY A 162 12.38 -5.60 -14.58
C GLY A 162 11.98 -6.22 -15.93
N TYR A 163 11.76 -7.54 -15.97
CA TYR A 163 11.38 -8.35 -17.13
C TYR A 163 10.72 -9.64 -16.64
N PRO A 164 10.15 -10.49 -17.51
CA PRO A 164 9.60 -11.78 -17.12
C PRO A 164 10.67 -12.67 -16.45
N ASN A 165 10.50 -12.97 -15.19
CA ASN A 165 11.50 -13.70 -14.43
C ASN A 165 10.90 -14.33 -13.16
N LEU A 166 10.81 -15.64 -13.13
CA LEU A 166 10.28 -16.38 -11.98
C LEU A 166 11.27 -16.47 -10.81
N THR A 167 12.57 -16.24 -11.04
CA THR A 167 13.57 -16.22 -9.97
C THR A 167 13.40 -15.02 -9.05
N MET A 168 12.88 -13.90 -9.57
CA MET A 168 12.59 -12.69 -8.82
C MET A 168 11.13 -12.65 -8.31
N ALA A 169 10.52 -13.80 -8.12
CA ALA A 169 9.12 -13.92 -7.70
C ALA A 169 8.99 -15.01 -6.64
N GLU A 170 8.11 -14.79 -5.70
CA GLU A 170 7.79 -15.76 -4.65
C GLU A 170 6.81 -16.82 -5.17
N ARG A 171 6.79 -17.97 -4.51
CA ARG A 171 5.96 -19.14 -4.90
C ARG A 171 4.45 -18.87 -4.85
N TYR A 172 4.01 -17.85 -4.09
CA TYR A 172 2.61 -17.46 -4.02
C TYR A 172 2.17 -16.59 -5.19
N ASN A 173 3.09 -16.09 -6.02
CA ASN A 173 2.73 -15.28 -7.17
C ASN A 173 2.11 -16.13 -8.29
N ALA A 174 0.97 -15.69 -8.78
CA ALA A 174 0.21 -16.26 -9.87
C ALA A 174 0.12 -15.27 -11.04
N PRO A 175 -0.36 -15.70 -12.23
CA PRO A 175 -0.48 -14.79 -13.39
C PRO A 175 -1.26 -13.49 -13.12
N GLY A 176 -2.21 -13.51 -12.19
CA GLY A 176 -2.95 -12.31 -11.76
C GLY A 176 -2.20 -11.40 -10.78
N SER A 177 -1.11 -11.87 -10.17
CA SER A 177 -0.40 -11.14 -9.12
C SER A 177 0.13 -9.76 -9.54
N PRO A 178 0.68 -9.56 -10.75
CA PRO A 178 1.11 -8.23 -11.19
C PRO A 178 -0.01 -7.17 -11.18
N TYR A 179 -1.25 -7.61 -11.40
CA TYR A 179 -2.43 -6.72 -11.42
C TYR A 179 -2.88 -6.30 -10.02
N TRP A 180 -2.49 -7.03 -8.98
CA TRP A 180 -2.74 -6.60 -7.60
C TRP A 180 -2.05 -5.26 -7.28
N GLY A 181 -0.99 -4.94 -8.00
CA GLY A 181 -0.30 -3.66 -7.92
C GLY A 181 -1.04 -2.47 -8.52
N MET A 182 -2.17 -2.67 -9.23
CA MET A 182 -2.94 -1.62 -9.89
C MET A 182 -3.81 -0.84 -8.90
N LYS A 183 -3.17 -0.27 -7.88
CA LYS A 183 -3.80 0.55 -6.83
C LYS A 183 -3.47 2.04 -6.94
N VAL A 184 -2.84 2.42 -8.00
CA VAL A 184 -2.30 3.77 -8.22
C VAL A 184 -3.39 4.73 -8.64
#